data_e9135356b4adcf36266f92bec10abebc
#
_entry.id   e9135356b4adcf36266f92bec10abebc
#
_cell.length_a   1.000
_cell.length_b   1.000
_cell.length_c   1.000
_cell.angle_alpha   90.00
_cell.angle_beta   90.00
_cell.angle_gamma   90.00
#
_symmetry.space_group_name_H-M   'P 1'
#
loop_
_entity.id
_entity.type
_entity.pdbx_description
1 polymer ?
#
loop_
_entity_poly.entity_id
_entity_poly.type
_entity_poly.pdbx_seq_one_letter_code
_entity_poly.pdbx_strand_id
1 'polypeptide(L)'
;MEPIVQISLDLTNIEEALETAAMAMRAGVDWLEAGTPLILAEGLNCVRELRKAFPETPIVADLKTMDGGYLEAEMMAKAGATHVVVMSRAHEETIHCVVKAGQDHGVKVMGDNLADDMVSAAKKLEDLGCDYVIHHVGYDERRGIAARGERMPSPLDQLKEVVEAVNIPVQAVGGLSLEQAIRTPEYGAPLVVLGAPLTIDADSFKTASGDLEDSLRLICEKVHAYGDVAIGGQK
;
A
#
# COMPACT_ATOMS: atom_id res chain seq x y z
N MET A 1 -8.96 13.65 6.53
CA MET A 1 -7.59 13.30 6.09
C MET A 1 -7.50 13.60 4.61
N GLU A 2 -6.49 14.37 4.17
CA GLU A 2 -6.26 14.56 2.75
C GLU A 2 -5.95 13.22 2.08
N PRO A 3 -6.47 12.95 0.86
CA PRO A 3 -6.16 11.73 0.13
C PRO A 3 -4.68 11.63 -0.22
N ILE A 4 -4.16 10.40 -0.19
CA ILE A 4 -2.75 10.07 -0.42
C ILE A 4 -2.63 9.11 -1.60
N VAL A 5 -1.76 9.43 -2.53
CA VAL A 5 -1.36 8.53 -3.62
C VAL A 5 0.01 7.94 -3.29
N GLN A 6 0.06 6.61 -3.20
CA GLN A 6 1.28 5.85 -2.96
C GLN A 6 1.65 5.07 -4.21
N ILE A 7 2.94 4.99 -4.53
CA ILE A 7 3.45 4.08 -5.56
C ILE A 7 4.22 2.94 -4.91
N SER A 8 3.84 1.69 -5.24
CA SER A 8 4.61 0.51 -4.87
C SER A 8 5.64 0.20 -5.96
N LEU A 9 6.91 0.19 -5.58
CA LEU A 9 8.03 -0.12 -6.46
C LEU A 9 8.26 -1.65 -6.45
N ASP A 10 7.43 -2.35 -7.24
CA ASP A 10 7.47 -3.81 -7.39
C ASP A 10 8.50 -4.26 -8.45
N LEU A 11 9.69 -3.64 -8.40
CA LEU A 11 10.83 -3.85 -9.27
C LEU A 11 11.86 -4.74 -8.55
N THR A 12 12.84 -5.25 -9.29
CA THR A 12 13.89 -6.12 -8.73
C THR A 12 15.30 -5.53 -8.89
N ASN A 13 15.36 -4.24 -9.18
CA ASN A 13 16.60 -3.51 -9.42
C ASN A 13 16.48 -2.11 -8.81
N ILE A 14 17.47 -1.70 -8.03
CA ILE A 14 17.41 -0.43 -7.29
C ILE A 14 17.52 0.79 -8.20
N GLU A 15 18.29 0.72 -9.28
CA GLU A 15 18.45 1.82 -10.23
C GLU A 15 17.10 2.14 -10.91
N GLU A 16 16.41 1.11 -11.41
CA GLU A 16 15.07 1.26 -12.00
C GLU A 16 14.05 1.76 -10.97
N ALA A 17 14.14 1.30 -9.72
CA ALA A 17 13.26 1.74 -8.66
C ALA A 17 13.46 3.22 -8.33
N LEU A 18 14.70 3.71 -8.27
CA LEU A 18 15.01 5.13 -8.05
C LEU A 18 14.55 6.02 -9.21
N GLU A 19 14.72 5.57 -10.46
CA GLU A 19 14.24 6.29 -11.64
C GLU A 19 12.70 6.39 -11.64
N THR A 20 12.02 5.29 -11.34
CA THR A 20 10.56 5.23 -11.23
C THR A 20 10.05 6.09 -10.08
N ALA A 21 10.70 6.04 -8.92
CA ALA A 21 10.38 6.89 -7.79
C ALA A 21 10.53 8.39 -8.12
N ALA A 22 11.63 8.77 -8.80
CA ALA A 22 11.83 10.15 -9.21
C ALA A 22 10.76 10.64 -10.20
N MET A 23 10.34 9.79 -11.13
CA MET A 23 9.22 10.07 -12.04
C MET A 23 7.91 10.25 -11.25
N ALA A 24 7.61 9.34 -10.33
CA ALA A 24 6.40 9.37 -9.52
C ALA A 24 6.33 10.65 -8.66
N MET A 25 7.44 11.04 -8.05
CA MET A 25 7.51 12.29 -7.27
C MET A 25 7.26 13.54 -8.14
N ARG A 26 7.77 13.58 -9.39
CA ARG A 26 7.44 14.67 -10.31
C ARG A 26 5.97 14.67 -10.72
N ALA A 27 5.34 13.52 -10.74
CA ALA A 27 3.91 13.39 -11.05
C ALA A 27 2.99 13.81 -9.88
N GLY A 28 3.53 13.98 -8.66
CA GLY A 28 2.77 14.41 -7.48
C GLY A 28 2.38 13.27 -6.54
N VAL A 29 3.02 12.11 -6.64
CA VAL A 29 2.85 11.00 -5.68
C VAL A 29 3.36 11.43 -4.30
N ASP A 30 2.64 11.05 -3.24
CA ASP A 30 2.93 11.46 -1.87
C ASP A 30 3.85 10.50 -1.13
N TRP A 31 3.66 9.18 -1.33
CA TRP A 31 4.39 8.14 -0.62
C TRP A 31 5.06 7.17 -1.57
N LEU A 32 6.27 6.73 -1.21
CA LEU A 32 7.00 5.67 -1.90
C LEU A 32 6.91 4.38 -1.11
N GLU A 33 6.80 3.26 -1.81
CA GLU A 33 6.84 1.94 -1.19
C GLU A 33 7.96 1.11 -1.79
N ALA A 34 8.86 0.63 -0.92
CA ALA A 34 9.73 -0.47 -1.26
C ALA A 34 8.87 -1.75 -1.29
N GLY A 35 8.43 -2.13 -2.47
CA GLY A 35 7.59 -3.31 -2.67
C GLY A 35 8.29 -4.60 -2.26
N THR A 36 7.52 -5.64 -1.95
CA THR A 36 8.08 -6.94 -1.54
C THR A 36 9.13 -7.48 -2.53
N PRO A 37 8.92 -7.42 -3.87
CA PRO A 37 9.93 -7.88 -4.83
C PRO A 37 11.26 -7.11 -4.72
N LEU A 38 11.19 -5.80 -4.50
CA LEU A 38 12.39 -4.97 -4.37
C LEU A 38 13.16 -5.29 -3.08
N ILE A 39 12.44 -5.48 -1.96
CA ILE A 39 13.06 -5.89 -0.70
C ILE A 39 13.71 -7.27 -0.82
N LEU A 40 13.07 -8.21 -1.51
CA LEU A 40 13.65 -9.56 -1.72
C LEU A 40 14.90 -9.51 -2.59
N ALA A 41 14.95 -8.64 -3.59
CA ALA A 41 16.11 -8.53 -4.49
C ALA A 41 17.28 -7.76 -3.86
N GLU A 42 17.01 -6.65 -3.17
CA GLU A 42 18.01 -5.67 -2.73
C GLU A 42 18.20 -5.61 -1.20
N GLY A 43 17.37 -6.30 -0.46
CA GLY A 43 17.38 -6.28 1.01
C GLY A 43 17.15 -4.87 1.56
N LEU A 44 17.72 -4.59 2.73
CA LEU A 44 17.63 -3.27 3.38
C LEU A 44 18.22 -2.11 2.56
N ASN A 45 19.05 -2.44 1.56
CA ASN A 45 19.69 -1.44 0.73
C ASN A 45 18.67 -0.60 -0.02
N CYS A 46 17.57 -1.21 -0.50
CA CYS A 46 16.54 -0.47 -1.23
C CYS A 46 15.92 0.65 -0.37
N VAL A 47 15.61 0.38 0.89
CA VAL A 47 15.05 1.38 1.81
C VAL A 47 16.05 2.51 2.08
N ARG A 48 17.35 2.16 2.27
CA ARG A 48 18.42 3.15 2.50
C ARG A 48 18.61 4.07 1.30
N GLU A 49 18.67 3.52 0.09
CA GLU A 49 18.85 4.32 -1.13
C GLU A 49 17.62 5.17 -1.43
N LEU A 50 16.41 4.66 -1.22
CA LEU A 50 15.18 5.46 -1.32
C LEU A 50 15.21 6.61 -0.29
N ARG A 51 15.54 6.34 0.98
CA ARG A 51 15.63 7.39 2.01
C ARG A 51 16.68 8.45 1.69
N LYS A 52 17.83 8.04 1.15
CA LYS A 52 18.90 8.95 0.74
C LYS A 52 18.47 9.84 -0.44
N ALA A 53 17.77 9.27 -1.42
CA ALA A 53 17.28 10.01 -2.59
C ALA A 53 16.07 10.91 -2.26
N PHE A 54 15.22 10.49 -1.33
CA PHE A 54 13.98 11.18 -0.95
C PHE A 54 13.89 11.36 0.57
N PRO A 55 14.69 12.27 1.16
CA PRO A 55 14.89 12.37 2.61
C PRO A 55 13.65 12.72 3.40
N GLU A 56 12.68 13.44 2.80
CA GLU A 56 11.46 13.90 3.48
C GLU A 56 10.21 13.09 3.13
N THR A 57 10.29 12.24 2.09
CA THR A 57 9.13 11.48 1.60
C THR A 57 8.84 10.30 2.53
N PRO A 58 7.59 10.04 2.89
CA PRO A 58 7.22 8.80 3.56
C PRO A 58 7.59 7.57 2.72
N ILE A 59 8.23 6.58 3.38
CA ILE A 59 8.65 5.33 2.77
C ILE A 59 8.00 4.17 3.50
N VAL A 60 7.21 3.39 2.76
CA VAL A 60 6.59 2.16 3.23
C VAL A 60 7.52 0.97 2.90
N ALA A 61 7.80 0.12 3.89
CA ALA A 61 8.50 -1.14 3.68
C ALA A 61 7.48 -2.29 3.67
N ASP A 62 7.16 -2.80 2.48
CA ASP A 62 6.17 -3.87 2.30
C ASP A 62 6.80 -5.25 2.51
N LEU A 63 7.11 -5.57 3.77
CA LEU A 63 7.67 -6.86 4.20
C LEU A 63 6.68 -8.00 4.15
N LYS A 64 5.39 -7.71 4.28
CA LYS A 64 4.37 -8.74 4.53
C LYS A 64 4.74 -9.65 5.69
N THR A 65 5.17 -9.06 6.80
CA THR A 65 5.70 -9.77 7.98
C THR A 65 4.71 -10.83 8.48
N MET A 66 5.20 -12.05 8.64
CA MET A 66 4.45 -13.20 9.16
C MET A 66 5.01 -13.73 10.48
N ASP A 67 6.28 -13.46 10.79
CA ASP A 67 6.98 -13.84 12.02
C ASP A 67 8.22 -12.94 12.21
N GLY A 68 8.83 -12.96 13.40
CA GLY A 68 9.99 -12.12 13.69
C GLY A 68 9.68 -10.62 13.76
N GLY A 69 8.43 -10.27 14.07
CA GLY A 69 7.84 -8.95 13.86
C GLY A 69 8.63 -7.77 14.41
N TYR A 70 9.13 -7.86 15.66
CA TYR A 70 9.92 -6.76 16.24
C TYR A 70 11.24 -6.53 15.46
N LEU A 71 11.99 -7.60 15.21
CA LEU A 71 13.28 -7.51 14.55
C LEU A 71 13.16 -6.97 13.12
N GLU A 72 12.21 -7.48 12.35
CA GLU A 72 11.98 -7.04 10.96
C GLU A 72 11.58 -5.57 10.90
N ALA A 73 10.63 -5.15 11.73
CA ALA A 73 10.19 -3.75 11.79
C ALA A 73 11.33 -2.81 12.26
N GLU A 74 12.11 -3.20 13.28
CA GLU A 74 13.29 -2.46 13.73
C GLU A 74 14.32 -2.29 12.62
N MET A 75 14.59 -3.34 11.85
CA MET A 75 15.56 -3.31 10.74
C MET A 75 15.13 -2.30 9.67
N MET A 76 13.83 -2.27 9.31
CA MET A 76 13.30 -1.34 8.31
C MET A 76 13.27 0.10 8.83
N ALA A 77 12.89 0.31 10.09
CA ALA A 77 12.96 1.62 10.73
C ALA A 77 14.38 2.19 10.71
N LYS A 78 15.37 1.39 11.10
CA LYS A 78 16.80 1.78 11.08
C LYS A 78 17.35 2.00 9.66
N ALA A 79 16.75 1.38 8.65
CA ALA A 79 17.08 1.63 7.25
C ALA A 79 16.46 2.94 6.71
N GLY A 80 15.45 3.50 7.39
CA GLY A 80 14.83 4.76 7.03
C GLY A 80 13.36 4.65 6.58
N ALA A 81 12.72 3.49 6.74
CA ALA A 81 11.28 3.38 6.54
C ALA A 81 10.51 4.24 7.54
N THR A 82 9.38 4.77 7.15
CA THR A 82 8.41 5.48 8.00
C THR A 82 7.19 4.62 8.34
N HIS A 83 6.94 3.60 7.51
CA HIS A 83 5.84 2.65 7.65
C HIS A 83 6.35 1.24 7.38
N VAL A 84 5.77 0.26 8.08
CA VAL A 84 6.06 -1.16 7.90
C VAL A 84 4.77 -1.95 7.77
N VAL A 85 4.77 -3.01 6.95
CA VAL A 85 3.58 -3.82 6.68
C VAL A 85 3.64 -5.15 7.41
N VAL A 86 2.55 -5.52 8.11
CA VAL A 86 2.35 -6.82 8.76
C VAL A 86 1.06 -7.47 8.25
N MET A 87 1.07 -8.79 8.09
CA MET A 87 -0.09 -9.53 7.61
C MET A 87 -1.11 -9.78 8.72
N SER A 88 -2.41 -9.65 8.43
CA SER A 88 -3.50 -10.04 9.34
C SER A 88 -3.47 -11.51 9.71
N ARG A 89 -2.93 -12.34 8.82
CA ARG A 89 -2.76 -13.80 9.01
C ARG A 89 -1.59 -14.19 9.88
N ALA A 90 -0.73 -13.24 10.25
CA ALA A 90 0.30 -13.47 11.26
C ALA A 90 -0.33 -13.79 12.62
N HIS A 91 0.43 -14.48 13.48
CA HIS A 91 0.03 -14.66 14.86
C HIS A 91 -0.14 -13.30 15.54
N GLU A 92 -1.11 -13.17 16.45
CA GLU A 92 -1.37 -11.90 17.15
C GLU A 92 -0.14 -11.35 17.85
N GLU A 93 0.66 -12.21 18.46
CA GLU A 93 1.93 -11.82 19.09
C GLU A 93 2.93 -11.23 18.07
N THR A 94 2.93 -11.71 16.82
CA THR A 94 3.76 -11.10 15.77
C THR A 94 3.29 -9.69 15.46
N ILE A 95 1.97 -9.49 15.33
CA ILE A 95 1.40 -8.15 15.09
C ILE A 95 1.71 -7.23 16.27
N HIS A 96 1.52 -7.67 17.51
CA HIS A 96 1.92 -6.93 18.71
C HIS A 96 3.41 -6.56 18.71
N CYS A 97 4.27 -7.48 18.30
CA CYS A 97 5.71 -7.22 18.20
C CYS A 97 6.03 -6.14 17.15
N VAL A 98 5.36 -6.15 15.99
CA VAL A 98 5.52 -5.10 14.96
C VAL A 98 5.03 -3.75 15.49
N VAL A 99 3.86 -3.72 16.13
CA VAL A 99 3.29 -2.49 16.73
C VAL A 99 4.24 -1.95 17.82
N LYS A 100 4.77 -2.82 18.66
CA LYS A 100 5.76 -2.43 19.69
C LYS A 100 7.02 -1.83 19.07
N ALA A 101 7.57 -2.45 18.03
CA ALA A 101 8.71 -1.90 17.31
C ALA A 101 8.39 -0.56 16.66
N GLY A 102 7.16 -0.41 16.11
CA GLY A 102 6.67 0.85 15.56
C GLY A 102 6.71 1.98 16.60
N GLN A 103 6.21 1.72 17.81
CA GLN A 103 6.22 2.67 18.91
C GLN A 103 7.64 3.02 19.37
N ASP A 104 8.52 2.01 19.49
CA ASP A 104 9.89 2.19 19.98
C ASP A 104 10.80 2.94 18.98
N HIS A 105 10.53 2.81 17.68
CA HIS A 105 11.35 3.37 16.60
C HIS A 105 10.67 4.50 15.82
N GLY A 106 9.45 4.87 16.17
CA GLY A 106 8.73 5.98 15.54
C GLY A 106 8.27 5.70 14.11
N VAL A 107 7.99 4.44 13.76
CA VAL A 107 7.40 4.06 12.47
C VAL A 107 5.95 3.63 12.64
N LYS A 108 5.14 3.87 11.61
CA LYS A 108 3.73 3.49 11.57
C LYS A 108 3.57 2.06 11.10
N VAL A 109 2.53 1.39 11.58
CA VAL A 109 2.24 -0.01 11.25
C VAL A 109 0.99 -0.09 10.38
N MET A 110 1.14 -0.72 9.23
CA MET A 110 0.07 -0.96 8.27
C MET A 110 -0.27 -2.45 8.26
N GLY A 111 -1.50 -2.78 8.63
CA GLY A 111 -1.98 -4.17 8.65
C GLY A 111 -2.61 -4.55 7.32
N ASP A 112 -2.09 -5.57 6.65
CA ASP A 112 -2.57 -6.06 5.34
C ASP A 112 -3.54 -7.22 5.52
N ASN A 113 -4.77 -7.10 4.99
CA ASN A 113 -5.81 -8.12 5.09
C ASN A 113 -5.83 -9.11 3.89
N LEU A 114 -4.78 -9.12 3.09
CA LEU A 114 -4.64 -10.01 1.93
C LEU A 114 -5.01 -11.46 2.26
N ALA A 115 -5.90 -12.03 1.45
CA ALA A 115 -6.35 -13.43 1.53
C ALA A 115 -6.99 -13.81 2.89
N ASP A 116 -7.59 -12.87 3.59
CA ASP A 116 -8.34 -13.07 4.84
C ASP A 116 -9.79 -12.62 4.67
N ASP A 117 -10.63 -12.81 5.70
CA ASP A 117 -11.93 -12.14 5.73
C ASP A 117 -11.73 -10.64 5.93
N MET A 118 -12.05 -9.86 4.89
CA MET A 118 -11.66 -8.46 4.77
C MET A 118 -12.11 -7.60 5.95
N VAL A 119 -13.34 -7.79 6.41
CA VAL A 119 -13.93 -6.97 7.49
C VAL A 119 -13.44 -7.41 8.86
N SER A 120 -13.44 -8.72 9.15
CA SER A 120 -12.98 -9.22 10.45
C SER A 120 -11.48 -9.02 10.63
N ALA A 121 -10.69 -9.19 9.56
CA ALA A 121 -9.27 -8.90 9.58
C ALA A 121 -8.97 -7.41 9.85
N ALA A 122 -9.73 -6.50 9.23
CA ALA A 122 -9.55 -5.07 9.46
C ALA A 122 -9.81 -4.68 10.94
N LYS A 123 -10.88 -5.20 11.54
CA LYS A 123 -11.16 -5.00 12.98
C LYS A 123 -10.05 -5.56 13.86
N LYS A 124 -9.61 -6.78 13.59
CA LYS A 124 -8.50 -7.42 14.31
C LYS A 124 -7.23 -6.56 14.27
N LEU A 125 -6.87 -6.03 13.09
CA LEU A 125 -5.68 -5.19 12.91
C LEU A 125 -5.79 -3.88 13.70
N GLU A 126 -6.95 -3.22 13.69
CA GLU A 126 -7.21 -2.04 14.52
C GLU A 126 -7.11 -2.37 16.01
N ASP A 127 -7.78 -3.44 16.48
CA ASP A 127 -7.77 -3.87 17.88
C ASP A 127 -6.36 -4.21 18.38
N LEU A 128 -5.48 -4.71 17.51
CA LEU A 128 -4.08 -5.02 17.82
C LEU A 128 -3.15 -3.81 17.72
N GLY A 129 -3.67 -2.63 17.33
CA GLY A 129 -2.96 -1.35 17.38
C GLY A 129 -2.25 -0.96 16.10
N CYS A 130 -2.61 -1.50 14.94
CA CYS A 130 -2.14 -0.99 13.65
C CYS A 130 -2.64 0.45 13.42
N ASP A 131 -1.83 1.27 12.76
CA ASP A 131 -2.18 2.66 12.42
C ASP A 131 -3.05 2.76 11.16
N TYR A 132 -2.96 1.77 10.25
CA TYR A 132 -3.67 1.71 8.97
C TYR A 132 -4.11 0.28 8.68
N VAL A 133 -5.17 0.14 7.88
CA VAL A 133 -5.57 -1.13 7.23
C VAL A 133 -5.27 -1.05 5.75
N ILE A 134 -4.64 -2.08 5.21
CA ILE A 134 -4.48 -2.28 3.76
C ILE A 134 -5.57 -3.26 3.31
N HIS A 135 -6.54 -2.75 2.54
CA HIS A 135 -7.55 -3.56 1.87
C HIS A 135 -7.01 -4.03 0.53
N HIS A 136 -6.63 -5.30 0.46
CA HIS A 136 -5.76 -5.83 -0.57
C HIS A 136 -6.38 -7.01 -1.33
N VAL A 137 -6.55 -6.84 -2.65
CA VAL A 137 -6.89 -7.95 -3.55
C VAL A 137 -5.62 -8.47 -4.22
N GLY A 138 -5.31 -9.74 -3.98
CA GLY A 138 -4.04 -10.36 -4.35
C GLY A 138 -3.76 -10.40 -5.86
N TYR A 139 -2.49 -10.28 -6.23
CA TYR A 139 -2.04 -10.37 -7.62
C TYR A 139 -2.33 -11.76 -8.24
N ASP A 140 -1.93 -12.83 -7.56
CA ASP A 140 -2.12 -14.19 -8.03
C ASP A 140 -3.60 -14.60 -8.05
N GLU A 141 -4.38 -14.15 -7.07
CA GLU A 141 -5.83 -14.34 -7.02
C GLU A 141 -6.50 -13.78 -8.27
N ARG A 142 -6.23 -12.50 -8.59
CA ARG A 142 -6.78 -11.84 -9.78
C ARG A 142 -6.39 -12.56 -11.06
N ARG A 143 -5.11 -12.92 -11.21
CA ARG A 143 -4.63 -13.65 -12.39
C ARG A 143 -5.26 -15.04 -12.51
N GLY A 144 -5.36 -15.78 -11.42
CA GLY A 144 -5.97 -17.10 -11.39
C GLY A 144 -7.46 -17.06 -11.77
N ILE A 145 -8.20 -16.08 -11.26
CA ILE A 145 -9.61 -15.85 -11.58
C ILE A 145 -9.77 -15.46 -13.06
N ALA A 146 -8.97 -14.49 -13.54
CA ALA A 146 -8.99 -14.07 -14.94
C ALA A 146 -8.68 -15.21 -15.91
N ALA A 147 -7.71 -16.08 -15.57
CA ALA A 147 -7.36 -17.25 -16.39
C ALA A 147 -8.52 -18.27 -16.54
N ARG A 148 -9.48 -18.26 -15.61
CA ARG A 148 -10.70 -19.06 -15.68
C ARG A 148 -11.85 -18.37 -16.42
N GLY A 149 -11.65 -17.13 -16.90
CA GLY A 149 -12.68 -16.34 -17.56
C GLY A 149 -13.77 -15.82 -16.60
N GLU A 150 -13.47 -15.76 -15.30
CA GLU A 150 -14.37 -15.25 -14.27
C GLU A 150 -14.15 -13.73 -14.06
N ARG A 151 -15.14 -13.05 -13.46
CA ARG A 151 -14.98 -11.63 -13.09
C ARG A 151 -13.90 -11.51 -12.01
N MET A 152 -12.87 -10.71 -12.30
CA MET A 152 -11.85 -10.41 -11.31
C MET A 152 -12.42 -9.60 -10.16
N PRO A 153 -12.00 -9.90 -8.91
CA PRO A 153 -12.31 -9.03 -7.77
C PRO A 153 -11.60 -7.67 -7.93
N SER A 154 -12.24 -6.65 -7.43
CA SER A 154 -11.72 -5.28 -7.40
C SER A 154 -11.42 -4.87 -5.97
N PRO A 155 -10.37 -4.07 -5.70
CA PRO A 155 -10.19 -3.44 -4.39
C PRO A 155 -11.33 -2.53 -3.96
N LEU A 156 -12.22 -2.13 -4.87
CA LEU A 156 -13.43 -1.38 -4.53
C LEU A 156 -14.59 -2.29 -4.06
N ASP A 157 -14.52 -3.60 -4.35
CA ASP A 157 -15.46 -4.57 -3.80
C ASP A 157 -15.24 -4.63 -2.26
N GLN A 158 -16.28 -4.55 -1.45
CA GLN A 158 -16.24 -4.54 0.02
C GLN A 158 -15.42 -3.39 0.67
N LEU A 159 -14.83 -2.47 -0.09
CA LEU A 159 -14.04 -1.38 0.48
C LEU A 159 -14.85 -0.54 1.46
N LYS A 160 -16.09 -0.24 1.12
CA LYS A 160 -16.97 0.55 1.97
C LYS A 160 -17.28 -0.14 3.29
N GLU A 161 -17.53 -1.45 3.25
CA GLU A 161 -17.79 -2.27 4.44
C GLU A 161 -16.56 -2.31 5.36
N VAL A 162 -15.36 -2.39 4.79
CA VAL A 162 -14.10 -2.35 5.55
C VAL A 162 -13.91 -0.97 6.18
N VAL A 163 -14.10 0.11 5.42
CA VAL A 163 -14.00 1.49 5.94
C VAL A 163 -15.00 1.75 7.06
N GLU A 164 -16.24 1.26 6.94
CA GLU A 164 -17.27 1.42 7.97
C GLU A 164 -17.00 0.58 9.23
N ALA A 165 -16.15 -0.43 9.13
CA ALA A 165 -15.85 -1.36 10.21
C ALA A 165 -14.76 -0.89 11.17
N VAL A 166 -13.93 0.09 10.77
CA VAL A 166 -12.76 0.56 11.53
C VAL A 166 -12.74 2.08 11.67
N ASN A 167 -11.94 2.59 12.63
CA ASN A 167 -11.75 4.02 12.89
C ASN A 167 -10.36 4.51 12.47
N ILE A 168 -9.54 3.65 11.88
CA ILE A 168 -8.24 3.99 11.33
C ILE A 168 -8.31 4.08 9.80
N PRO A 169 -7.40 4.83 9.14
CA PRO A 169 -7.41 4.99 7.70
C PRO A 169 -7.27 3.65 6.96
N VAL A 170 -8.04 3.51 5.88
CA VAL A 170 -7.99 2.34 5.00
C VAL A 170 -7.30 2.71 3.69
N GLN A 171 -6.41 1.84 3.25
CA GLN A 171 -5.73 1.89 1.96
C GLN A 171 -6.35 0.86 1.01
N ALA A 172 -6.60 1.25 -0.25
CA ALA A 172 -7.04 0.32 -1.29
C ALA A 172 -5.90 -0.04 -2.25
N VAL A 173 -5.66 -1.34 -2.45
CA VAL A 173 -4.60 -1.85 -3.33
C VAL A 173 -5.00 -3.16 -4.01
N GLY A 174 -4.47 -3.40 -5.21
CA GLY A 174 -4.66 -4.66 -5.94
C GLY A 174 -5.18 -4.47 -7.36
N GLY A 175 -4.37 -3.88 -8.25
CA GLY A 175 -4.66 -3.73 -9.67
C GLY A 175 -5.82 -2.79 -9.98
N LEU A 176 -5.85 -1.64 -9.30
CA LEU A 176 -6.78 -0.57 -9.60
C LEU A 176 -6.57 -0.05 -11.03
N SER A 177 -7.66 0.08 -11.78
CA SER A 177 -7.65 0.87 -13.01
C SER A 177 -7.51 2.36 -12.67
N LEU A 178 -7.19 3.19 -13.66
CA LEU A 178 -7.14 4.65 -13.51
C LEU A 178 -8.44 5.20 -12.92
N GLU A 179 -9.59 4.79 -13.46
CA GLU A 179 -10.90 5.21 -12.97
C GLU A 179 -11.15 4.76 -11.51
N GLN A 180 -10.80 3.52 -11.17
CA GLN A 180 -10.95 2.99 -9.82
C GLN A 180 -10.05 3.73 -8.82
N ALA A 181 -8.80 4.00 -9.20
CA ALA A 181 -7.87 4.77 -8.36
C ALA A 181 -8.41 6.17 -8.03
N ILE A 182 -8.90 6.88 -9.04
CA ILE A 182 -9.49 8.23 -8.87
C ILE A 182 -10.71 8.18 -7.95
N ARG A 183 -11.50 7.11 -8.00
CA ARG A 183 -12.74 6.97 -7.22
C ARG A 183 -12.55 6.40 -5.81
N THR A 184 -11.36 5.93 -5.46
CA THR A 184 -11.09 5.35 -4.14
C THR A 184 -11.57 6.22 -2.96
N PRO A 185 -11.37 7.56 -2.96
CA PRO A 185 -11.85 8.43 -1.89
C PRO A 185 -13.38 8.47 -1.72
N GLU A 186 -14.14 8.22 -2.79
CA GLU A 186 -15.62 8.17 -2.75
C GLU A 186 -16.13 7.03 -1.84
N TYR A 187 -15.31 6.00 -1.64
CA TYR A 187 -15.60 4.86 -0.76
C TYR A 187 -15.17 5.08 0.69
N GLY A 188 -14.59 6.24 1.00
CA GLY A 188 -14.10 6.59 2.33
C GLY A 188 -12.68 6.09 2.64
N ALA A 189 -11.94 5.61 1.64
CA ALA A 189 -10.54 5.21 1.78
C ALA A 189 -9.63 6.36 1.31
N PRO A 190 -8.84 6.97 2.21
CA PRO A 190 -7.99 8.11 1.86
C PRO A 190 -6.69 7.71 1.16
N LEU A 191 -6.29 6.45 1.19
CA LEU A 191 -5.04 5.99 0.59
C LEU A 191 -5.31 5.08 -0.61
N VAL A 192 -4.64 5.40 -1.73
CA VAL A 192 -4.67 4.59 -2.94
C VAL A 192 -3.25 4.18 -3.34
N VAL A 193 -3.05 2.90 -3.67
CA VAL A 193 -1.75 2.38 -4.10
C VAL A 193 -1.77 1.97 -5.56
N LEU A 194 -0.74 2.40 -6.26
CA LEU A 194 -0.48 2.05 -7.65
C LEU A 194 0.81 1.24 -7.71
N GLY A 195 0.76 0.05 -8.31
CA GLY A 195 1.96 -0.79 -8.49
C GLY A 195 2.80 -0.34 -9.69
N ALA A 196 4.11 -0.38 -9.58
CA ALA A 196 5.02 -0.19 -10.69
C ALA A 196 5.74 -1.53 -11.02
N PRO A 197 5.76 -1.96 -12.28
CA PRO A 197 5.22 -1.25 -13.45
C PRO A 197 3.71 -1.11 -13.39
N LEU A 198 3.21 0.07 -13.72
CA LEU A 198 1.78 0.38 -13.63
C LEU A 198 0.94 -0.55 -14.51
N THR A 199 0.00 -1.24 -13.90
CA THR A 199 -1.05 -1.95 -14.59
C THR A 199 -2.26 -1.02 -14.67
N ILE A 200 -2.40 -0.26 -15.76
CA ILE A 200 -3.55 0.66 -15.95
C ILE A 200 -4.82 -0.12 -16.34
N ASP A 201 -4.67 -1.36 -16.77
CA ASP A 201 -5.79 -2.21 -17.13
C ASP A 201 -5.85 -3.39 -16.18
N ALA A 202 -6.68 -3.25 -15.14
CA ALA A 202 -6.94 -4.30 -14.15
C ALA A 202 -7.42 -5.61 -14.79
N ASP A 203 -8.09 -5.51 -15.96
CA ASP A 203 -8.70 -6.67 -16.62
C ASP A 203 -7.72 -7.44 -17.50
N SER A 204 -6.66 -6.80 -18.00
CA SER A 204 -5.72 -7.42 -18.94
C SER A 204 -4.32 -7.66 -18.39
N PHE A 205 -4.00 -7.22 -17.18
CA PHE A 205 -2.64 -7.29 -16.60
C PHE A 205 -1.56 -6.69 -17.53
N LYS A 206 -1.92 -5.72 -18.35
CA LYS A 206 -1.02 -5.04 -19.25
C LYS A 206 -0.37 -3.86 -18.53
N THR A 207 0.92 -3.70 -18.76
CA THR A 207 1.59 -2.45 -18.41
C THR A 207 0.96 -1.32 -19.23
N ALA A 208 0.77 -0.16 -18.59
CA ALA A 208 0.28 1.01 -19.28
C ALA A 208 1.11 1.31 -20.53
N SER A 209 0.43 1.47 -21.66
CA SER A 209 1.04 2.00 -22.86
C SER A 209 0.85 3.51 -22.86
N GLY A 210 1.92 4.27 -22.92
CA GLY A 210 1.87 5.72 -22.95
C GLY A 210 2.83 6.38 -21.94
N ASP A 211 2.65 7.65 -21.71
CA ASP A 211 3.43 8.39 -20.73
C ASP A 211 2.91 8.07 -19.32
N LEU A 212 3.70 7.26 -18.58
CA LEU A 212 3.38 6.85 -17.22
C LEU A 212 3.35 8.04 -16.26
N GLU A 213 4.20 9.02 -16.46
CA GLU A 213 4.24 10.24 -15.65
C GLU A 213 2.95 11.04 -15.80
N ASP A 214 2.45 11.20 -17.04
CA ASP A 214 1.18 11.89 -17.29
C ASP A 214 -0.02 11.17 -16.68
N SER A 215 -0.04 9.83 -16.74
CA SER A 215 -1.09 9.01 -16.12
C SER A 215 -1.09 9.15 -14.60
N LEU A 216 0.08 9.10 -13.97
CA LEU A 216 0.25 9.31 -12.53
C LEU A 216 -0.18 10.72 -12.14
N ARG A 217 0.24 11.74 -12.90
CA ARG A 217 -0.13 13.13 -12.66
C ARG A 217 -1.64 13.32 -12.66
N LEU A 218 -2.33 12.76 -13.65
CA LEU A 218 -3.79 12.82 -13.72
C LEU A 218 -4.45 12.16 -12.49
N ILE A 219 -3.95 11.00 -12.04
CA ILE A 219 -4.47 10.33 -10.84
C ILE A 219 -4.25 11.21 -9.61
N CYS A 220 -3.03 11.71 -9.40
CA CYS A 220 -2.71 12.58 -8.27
C CYS A 220 -3.60 13.84 -8.25
N GLU A 221 -3.72 14.54 -9.36
CA GLU A 221 -4.57 15.72 -9.48
C GLU A 221 -6.04 15.43 -9.11
N LYS A 222 -6.58 14.32 -9.59
CA LYS A 222 -7.98 13.96 -9.34
C LYS A 222 -8.22 13.46 -7.91
N VAL A 223 -7.30 12.66 -7.38
CA VAL A 223 -7.39 12.14 -6.01
C VAL A 223 -7.26 13.29 -5.00
N HIS A 224 -6.27 14.16 -5.16
CA HIS A 224 -6.07 15.32 -4.27
C HIS A 224 -7.22 16.34 -4.37
N ALA A 225 -7.83 16.51 -5.54
CA ALA A 225 -8.97 17.40 -5.72
C ALA A 225 -10.26 16.93 -5.02
N TYR A 226 -10.30 15.69 -4.50
CA TYR A 226 -11.47 15.19 -3.78
C TYR A 226 -11.73 15.96 -2.47
N GLY A 227 -10.65 16.44 -1.83
CA GLY A 227 -10.72 17.06 -0.51
C GLY A 227 -10.68 16.03 0.62
N ASP A 228 -10.94 16.48 1.85
CA ASP A 228 -10.82 15.61 3.02
C ASP A 228 -11.76 14.41 3.03
N VAL A 229 -11.20 13.24 3.27
CA VAL A 229 -11.93 12.00 3.54
C VAL A 229 -12.12 11.84 5.05
N ALA A 230 -13.35 11.59 5.48
CA ALA A 230 -13.65 11.34 6.89
C ALA A 230 -13.08 9.97 7.31
N ILE A 231 -12.34 9.94 8.43
CA ILE A 231 -11.80 8.72 9.00
C ILE A 231 -12.62 8.34 10.22
N GLY A 232 -12.96 7.05 10.30
CA GLY A 232 -13.74 6.52 11.42
C GLY A 232 -15.21 6.85 11.32
N GLY A 233 -16.00 6.12 12.10
CA GLY A 233 -17.45 6.28 12.18
C GLY A 233 -17.90 7.58 12.88
N GLN A 234 -17.43 8.73 12.44
CA GLN A 234 -18.13 9.98 12.75
C GLN A 234 -19.43 9.96 11.96
N LYS A 235 -20.34 9.17 12.45
CA LYS A 235 -21.76 9.19 12.08
C LYS A 235 -22.54 10.06 13.06
#